data_265d83fee57e951d438c28b82125bd3f
#
_entry.id   265d83fee57e951d438c28b82125bd3f
#
_cell.length_a   1.000
_cell.length_b   1.000
_cell.length_c   1.000
_cell.angle_alpha   90.00
_cell.angle_beta   90.00
_cell.angle_gamma   90.00
#
_symmetry.space_group_name_H-M   'P 1'
#
loop_
_entity.id
_entity.type
_entity.pdbx_description
1 polymer ?
#
loop_
_entity_poly.entity_id
_entity_poly.type
_entity_poly.pdbx_seq_one_letter_code
_entity_poly.pdbx_strand_id
1 'polypeptide(L)'
;QDQTEIEGTNYLKPVADGFRNYVDSDVEIAVPLEQLFLDRAALLDLSAPQWTALVGGLRVLDVNTGGSKDGVLTDRPGVLTNDFFTNLTTMDLEWEKDGESFVGQDRASGAKKFTATRCDLVFGSNAEVYASSDGAERLVHDFVAAWDHVMMLDRYDLQ
;
A
#
# COMPACT_ATOMS: atom_id res chain seq x y z
N GLN A 1 35.77 0.09 10.73
CA GLN A 1 35.75 1.44 11.36
C GLN A 1 34.37 2.00 11.15
N ASP A 2 33.72 2.36 12.23
CA ASP A 2 32.39 2.96 12.19
C ASP A 2 32.53 4.34 11.51
N GLN A 3 31.75 4.57 10.44
CA GLN A 3 31.75 5.84 9.71
C GLN A 3 31.37 7.04 10.60
N THR A 4 30.81 6.79 11.77
CA THR A 4 30.46 7.83 12.74
C THR A 4 31.69 8.42 13.46
N GLU A 5 32.85 7.80 13.36
CA GLU A 5 34.10 8.29 13.96
C GLU A 5 34.90 9.23 13.06
N ILE A 6 34.48 9.39 11.81
CA ILE A 6 35.14 10.32 10.87
C ILE A 6 34.71 11.73 11.22
N GLU A 7 35.68 12.59 11.52
CA GLU A 7 35.43 14.00 11.83
C GLU A 7 34.67 14.68 10.66
N GLY A 8 33.55 15.32 10.99
CA GLY A 8 32.70 15.97 10.00
C GLY A 8 31.54 15.14 9.46
N THR A 9 31.40 13.86 9.80
CA THR A 9 30.28 13.04 9.33
C THR A 9 29.04 13.09 10.24
N ASN A 10 29.09 13.85 11.33
CA ASN A 10 27.95 13.95 12.26
C ASN A 10 26.68 14.51 11.61
N TYR A 11 26.78 15.35 10.60
CA TYR A 11 25.66 15.85 9.82
C TYR A 11 25.13 14.84 8.79
N LEU A 12 25.86 13.74 8.56
CA LEU A 12 25.42 12.63 7.70
C LEU A 12 24.70 11.53 8.48
N LYS A 13 24.55 11.67 9.80
CA LYS A 13 23.76 10.72 10.58
C LYS A 13 22.34 10.73 10.03
N PRO A 14 21.82 9.56 9.63
CA PRO A 14 20.43 9.48 9.22
C PRO A 14 19.55 9.87 10.43
N VAL A 15 18.85 10.96 10.29
CA VAL A 15 17.85 11.40 11.25
C VAL A 15 16.51 10.91 10.72
N ALA A 16 15.66 10.38 11.60
CA ALA A 16 14.27 10.12 11.26
C ALA A 16 13.55 11.48 11.14
N ASP A 17 13.65 12.09 9.97
CA ASP A 17 13.18 13.46 9.69
C ASP A 17 11.82 13.51 8.98
N GLY A 18 11.11 12.38 8.96
CA GLY A 18 9.84 12.25 8.25
C GLY A 18 9.97 12.10 6.73
N PHE A 19 11.17 12.10 6.19
CA PHE A 19 11.41 11.89 4.75
C PHE A 19 10.83 10.55 4.26
N ARG A 20 10.68 9.58 5.16
CA ARG A 20 10.13 8.26 4.88
C ARG A 20 8.61 8.13 5.04
N ASN A 21 7.87 9.21 5.09
CA ASN A 21 6.40 9.14 5.14
C ASN A 21 5.82 8.34 6.31
N TYR A 22 6.49 8.31 7.41
CA TYR A 22 5.84 7.87 8.62
C TYR A 22 4.76 8.88 8.95
N VAL A 23 3.54 8.42 8.98
CA VAL A 23 2.50 9.07 9.74
C VAL A 23 2.87 8.77 11.18
N ASP A 24 3.72 9.63 11.76
CA ASP A 24 3.93 9.59 13.19
C ASP A 24 2.60 10.02 13.83
N SER A 25 2.11 9.22 14.77
CA SER A 25 0.88 9.52 15.50
C SER A 25 0.92 10.90 16.19
N ASP A 26 2.12 11.44 16.39
CA ASP A 26 2.36 12.72 17.07
C ASP A 26 2.44 13.91 16.08
N VAL A 27 2.40 13.69 14.79
CA VAL A 27 2.38 14.73 13.77
C VAL A 27 0.97 14.89 13.22
N GLU A 28 0.35 16.03 13.53
CA GLU A 28 -0.93 16.40 12.91
C GLU A 28 -0.70 16.63 11.40
N ILE A 29 -1.16 15.68 10.58
CA ILE A 29 -1.07 15.82 9.14
C ILE A 29 -2.16 16.76 8.68
N ALA A 30 -1.77 17.96 8.29
CA ALA A 30 -2.68 19.01 7.80
C ALA A 30 -3.32 18.66 6.42
N VAL A 31 -2.85 17.59 5.76
CA VAL A 31 -3.28 17.20 4.41
C VAL A 31 -4.06 15.89 4.49
N PRO A 32 -5.22 15.77 3.80
CA PRO A 32 -5.95 14.51 3.73
C PRO A 32 -5.09 13.36 3.21
N LEU A 33 -5.26 12.17 3.79
CA LEU A 33 -4.49 10.98 3.38
C LEU A 33 -4.63 10.69 1.89
N GLU A 34 -5.79 10.93 1.32
CA GLU A 34 -6.07 10.74 -0.10
C GLU A 34 -5.18 11.64 -0.98
N GLN A 35 -4.92 12.86 -0.53
CA GLN A 35 -4.02 13.78 -1.25
C GLN A 35 -2.56 13.34 -1.12
N LEU A 36 -2.14 12.87 0.05
CA LEU A 36 -0.80 12.28 0.23
C LEU A 36 -0.58 11.09 -0.70
N PHE A 37 -1.60 10.26 -0.90
CA PHE A 37 -1.53 9.15 -1.84
C PHE A 37 -1.29 9.60 -3.28
N LEU A 38 -2.02 10.62 -3.73
CA LEU A 38 -1.84 11.20 -5.07
C LEU A 38 -0.45 11.84 -5.22
N ASP A 39 0.02 12.54 -4.19
CA ASP A 39 1.37 13.12 -4.18
C ASP A 39 2.45 12.05 -4.29
N ARG A 40 2.26 10.90 -3.61
CA ARG A 40 3.21 9.78 -3.68
C ARG A 40 3.20 9.09 -5.05
N ALA A 41 2.02 8.89 -5.61
CA ALA A 41 1.91 8.38 -6.97
C ALA A 41 2.60 9.31 -7.98
N ALA A 42 2.40 10.63 -7.84
CA ALA A 42 3.04 11.63 -8.69
C ALA A 42 4.57 11.67 -8.52
N LEU A 43 5.09 11.54 -7.29
CA LEU A 43 6.53 11.48 -7.03
C LEU A 43 7.19 10.24 -7.64
N LEU A 44 6.45 9.14 -7.75
CA LEU A 44 6.90 7.90 -8.37
C LEU A 44 6.56 7.84 -9.87
N ASP A 45 6.04 8.93 -10.43
CA ASP A 45 5.58 9.00 -11.83
C ASP A 45 4.65 7.85 -12.21
N LEU A 46 3.75 7.50 -11.29
CA LEU A 46 2.76 6.45 -11.46
C LEU A 46 1.38 7.04 -11.72
N SER A 47 0.69 6.49 -12.70
CA SER A 47 -0.74 6.74 -12.89
C SER A 47 -1.58 6.14 -11.75
N ALA A 48 -2.80 6.62 -11.55
CA ALA A 48 -3.69 6.09 -10.53
C ALA A 48 -3.94 4.57 -10.64
N PRO A 49 -4.17 3.98 -11.82
CA PRO A 49 -4.24 2.52 -11.96
C PRO A 49 -2.97 1.79 -11.56
N GLN A 50 -1.80 2.26 -12.00
CA GLN A 50 -0.50 1.66 -11.65
C GLN A 50 -0.23 1.71 -10.14
N TRP A 51 -0.53 2.86 -9.52
CA TRP A 51 -0.42 3.00 -8.07
C TRP A 51 -1.36 2.05 -7.33
N THR A 52 -2.61 1.94 -7.80
CA THR A 52 -3.60 1.02 -7.22
C THR A 52 -3.14 -0.44 -7.34
N ALA A 53 -2.67 -0.85 -8.53
CA ALA A 53 -2.13 -2.20 -8.75
C ALA A 53 -0.93 -2.49 -7.86
N LEU A 54 -0.01 -1.51 -7.74
CA LEU A 54 1.19 -1.64 -6.92
C LEU A 54 0.84 -1.85 -5.44
N VAL A 55 -0.02 -0.99 -4.88
CA VAL A 55 -0.40 -1.09 -3.47
C VAL A 55 -1.17 -2.38 -3.20
N GLY A 56 -2.18 -2.71 -4.00
CA GLY A 56 -2.96 -3.93 -3.82
C GLY A 56 -2.13 -5.21 -3.97
N GLY A 57 -1.17 -5.22 -4.91
CA GLY A 57 -0.23 -6.32 -5.06
C GLY A 57 0.71 -6.48 -3.87
N LEU A 58 1.28 -5.39 -3.35
CA LEU A 58 2.12 -5.42 -2.14
C LEU A 58 1.35 -5.90 -0.90
N ARG A 59 0.05 -5.56 -0.80
CA ARG A 59 -0.83 -6.02 0.27
C ARG A 59 -1.01 -7.54 0.26
N VAL A 60 -1.34 -8.14 -0.89
CA VAL A 60 -1.50 -9.60 -0.98
C VAL A 60 -0.18 -10.35 -0.84
N LEU A 61 0.95 -9.71 -1.19
CA LEU A 61 2.28 -10.26 -0.94
C LEU A 61 2.72 -10.18 0.53
N ASP A 62 1.92 -9.51 1.39
CA ASP A 62 2.18 -9.41 2.84
C ASP A 62 3.53 -8.72 3.17
N VAL A 63 3.91 -7.73 2.38
CA VAL A 63 5.18 -7.00 2.55
C VAL A 63 5.00 -5.66 3.27
N ASN A 64 4.11 -5.63 4.24
CA ASN A 64 3.84 -4.45 5.05
C ASN A 64 5.00 -4.11 5.99
N THR A 65 5.25 -2.83 6.17
CA THR A 65 6.23 -2.34 7.15
C THR A 65 5.86 -2.82 8.56
N GLY A 66 6.86 -3.30 9.30
CA GLY A 66 6.68 -3.77 10.68
C GLY A 66 5.86 -5.05 10.81
N GLY A 67 5.53 -5.74 9.70
CA GLY A 67 4.75 -6.99 9.73
C GLY A 67 3.27 -6.79 10.05
N SER A 68 2.73 -5.56 9.92
CA SER A 68 1.29 -5.31 10.06
C SER A 68 0.49 -6.16 9.09
N LYS A 69 -0.67 -6.62 9.51
CA LYS A 69 -1.63 -7.36 8.69
C LYS A 69 -2.75 -6.48 8.13
N ASP A 70 -2.71 -5.19 8.39
CA ASP A 70 -3.71 -4.26 7.88
C ASP A 70 -3.62 -4.16 6.35
N GLY A 71 -4.74 -4.33 5.69
CA GLY A 71 -4.84 -4.35 4.24
C GLY A 71 -4.41 -5.67 3.58
N VAL A 72 -3.98 -6.69 4.33
CA VAL A 72 -3.72 -8.03 3.79
C VAL A 72 -5.05 -8.74 3.59
N LEU A 73 -5.75 -8.40 2.49
CA LEU A 73 -7.10 -8.86 2.21
C LEU A 73 -7.07 -10.14 1.35
N THR A 74 -6.39 -11.17 1.84
CA THR A 74 -6.29 -12.47 1.16
C THR A 74 -6.14 -13.60 2.15
N ASP A 75 -6.64 -14.77 1.79
CA ASP A 75 -6.42 -16.03 2.52
C ASP A 75 -5.12 -16.73 2.08
N ARG A 76 -4.38 -16.15 1.11
CA ARG A 76 -3.14 -16.69 0.54
C ARG A 76 -2.01 -15.65 0.53
N PRO A 77 -1.56 -15.17 1.70
CA PRO A 77 -0.48 -14.17 1.77
C PRO A 77 0.78 -14.67 1.07
N GLY A 78 1.46 -13.77 0.37
CA GLY A 78 2.68 -14.10 -0.38
C GLY A 78 2.43 -14.56 -1.82
N VAL A 79 1.18 -14.59 -2.26
CA VAL A 79 0.81 -14.91 -3.65
C VAL A 79 0.19 -13.68 -4.31
N LEU A 80 0.72 -13.27 -5.46
CA LEU A 80 0.18 -12.14 -6.21
C LEU A 80 -1.15 -12.54 -6.86
N THR A 81 -2.24 -12.11 -6.24
CA THR A 81 -3.62 -12.36 -6.68
C THR A 81 -4.42 -11.07 -6.63
N ASN A 82 -5.59 -11.05 -7.26
CA ASN A 82 -6.51 -9.91 -7.15
C ASN A 82 -7.43 -9.98 -5.90
N ASP A 83 -7.11 -10.82 -4.93
CA ASP A 83 -7.90 -11.02 -3.72
C ASP A 83 -8.12 -9.71 -2.94
N PHE A 84 -7.11 -8.82 -2.90
CA PHE A 84 -7.25 -7.50 -2.26
C PHE A 84 -8.47 -6.76 -2.80
N PHE A 85 -8.61 -6.69 -4.11
CA PHE A 85 -9.67 -5.94 -4.76
C PHE A 85 -11.02 -6.65 -4.66
N THR A 86 -11.05 -7.97 -4.84
CA THR A 86 -12.28 -8.74 -4.70
C THR A 86 -12.82 -8.71 -3.28
N ASN A 87 -11.96 -8.83 -2.27
CA ASN A 87 -12.37 -8.74 -0.87
C ASN A 87 -12.69 -7.31 -0.42
N LEU A 88 -12.08 -6.30 -1.03
CA LEU A 88 -12.41 -4.90 -0.74
C LEU A 88 -13.80 -4.50 -1.26
N THR A 89 -14.20 -5.03 -2.42
CA THR A 89 -15.45 -4.65 -3.12
C THR A 89 -16.60 -5.63 -2.91
N THR A 90 -16.35 -6.79 -2.29
CA THR A 90 -17.41 -7.79 -2.07
C THR A 90 -18.50 -7.26 -1.15
N MET A 91 -19.75 -7.60 -1.49
CA MET A 91 -20.92 -7.31 -0.64
C MET A 91 -21.06 -8.27 0.55
N ASP A 92 -20.24 -9.33 0.59
CA ASP A 92 -20.25 -10.32 1.68
C ASP A 92 -19.57 -9.80 2.95
N LEU A 93 -18.77 -8.74 2.81
CA LEU A 93 -18.10 -8.08 3.93
C LEU A 93 -18.79 -6.76 4.30
N GLU A 94 -18.83 -6.50 5.59
CA GLU A 94 -19.23 -5.22 6.16
C GLU A 94 -18.02 -4.60 6.87
N TRP A 95 -17.71 -3.36 6.52
CA TRP A 95 -16.57 -2.65 7.08
C TRP A 95 -17.01 -1.74 8.21
N GLU A 96 -16.52 -2.01 9.42
CA GLU A 96 -16.76 -1.20 10.60
C GLU A 96 -15.47 -0.55 11.08
N LYS A 97 -15.58 0.71 11.53
CA LYS A 97 -14.44 1.43 12.09
C LYS A 97 -14.11 0.89 13.48
N ASP A 98 -12.84 0.53 13.70
CA ASP A 98 -12.29 0.07 14.98
C ASP A 98 -10.99 0.86 15.28
N GLY A 99 -11.10 1.93 16.05
CA GLY A 99 -9.99 2.84 16.30
C GLY A 99 -9.51 3.56 15.03
N GLU A 100 -8.25 3.38 14.70
CA GLU A 100 -7.63 3.95 13.49
C GLU A 100 -7.75 3.01 12.26
N SER A 101 -8.16 1.75 12.47
CA SER A 101 -8.34 0.74 11.43
C SER A 101 -9.82 0.47 11.14
N PHE A 102 -10.06 -0.34 10.15
CA PHE A 102 -11.37 -0.88 9.80
C PHE A 102 -11.34 -2.39 9.86
N VAL A 103 -12.42 -2.96 10.33
CA VAL A 103 -12.60 -4.41 10.44
C VAL A 103 -13.65 -4.85 9.42
N GLY A 104 -13.26 -5.75 8.53
CA GLY A 104 -14.16 -6.44 7.62
C GLY A 104 -14.76 -7.66 8.30
N GLN A 105 -16.08 -7.66 8.49
CA GLN A 105 -16.84 -8.75 9.07
C GLN A 105 -17.66 -9.44 8.00
N ASP A 106 -17.69 -10.76 8.06
CA ASP A 106 -18.56 -11.56 7.20
C ASP A 106 -20.02 -11.32 7.59
N ARG A 107 -20.85 -10.87 6.66
CA ARG A 107 -22.26 -10.51 6.92
C ARG A 107 -23.12 -11.68 7.36
N ALA A 108 -22.79 -12.90 6.94
CA ALA A 108 -23.58 -14.07 7.26
C ALA A 108 -23.29 -14.60 8.66
N SER A 109 -22.02 -14.60 9.05
CA SER A 109 -21.57 -15.18 10.32
C SER A 109 -21.25 -14.13 11.40
N GLY A 110 -21.06 -12.88 11.03
CA GLY A 110 -20.54 -11.82 11.91
C GLY A 110 -19.06 -12.01 12.31
N ALA A 111 -18.38 -12.97 11.68
CA ALA A 111 -16.98 -13.26 12.01
C ALA A 111 -16.03 -12.19 11.41
N LYS A 112 -15.09 -11.74 12.23
CA LYS A 112 -14.01 -10.86 11.79
C LYS A 112 -13.12 -11.62 10.79
N LYS A 113 -12.94 -11.08 9.59
CA LYS A 113 -12.16 -11.73 8.53
C LYS A 113 -10.87 -10.97 8.21
N PHE A 114 -10.96 -9.67 8.02
CA PHE A 114 -9.82 -8.84 7.63
C PHE A 114 -9.75 -7.56 8.44
N THR A 115 -8.59 -6.91 8.40
CA THR A 115 -8.41 -5.52 8.85
C THR A 115 -7.87 -4.68 7.69
N ALA A 116 -8.25 -3.42 7.64
CA ALA A 116 -7.81 -2.47 6.63
C ALA A 116 -7.55 -1.10 7.24
N THR A 117 -6.68 -0.34 6.61
CA THR A 117 -6.51 1.09 6.92
C THR A 117 -7.51 1.92 6.12
N ARG A 118 -7.71 3.17 6.52
CA ARG A 118 -8.49 4.14 5.74
C ARG A 118 -7.95 4.26 4.30
N CYS A 119 -6.63 4.19 4.14
CA CYS A 119 -5.99 4.25 2.83
C CYS A 119 -6.40 3.10 1.91
N ASP A 120 -6.55 1.89 2.46
CA ASP A 120 -6.95 0.73 1.66
C ASP A 120 -8.39 0.90 1.12
N LEU A 121 -9.29 1.52 1.91
CA LEU A 121 -10.68 1.75 1.52
C LEU A 121 -10.84 2.82 0.43
N VAL A 122 -9.89 3.73 0.29
CA VAL A 122 -9.93 4.79 -0.76
C VAL A 122 -9.78 4.21 -2.16
N PHE A 123 -9.17 3.05 -2.31
CA PHE A 123 -9.00 2.40 -3.62
C PHE A 123 -10.30 1.86 -4.24
N GLY A 124 -11.44 1.91 -3.54
CA GLY A 124 -12.70 1.30 -3.95
C GLY A 124 -13.11 1.57 -5.40
N SER A 125 -12.99 2.81 -5.89
CA SER A 125 -13.37 3.16 -7.26
C SER A 125 -12.49 2.55 -8.35
N ASN A 126 -11.18 2.38 -8.09
CA ASN A 126 -10.25 1.72 -9.01
C ASN A 126 -10.20 0.20 -8.78
N ALA A 127 -10.64 -0.26 -7.62
CA ALA A 127 -10.64 -1.67 -7.23
C ALA A 127 -11.57 -2.52 -8.12
N GLU A 128 -12.70 -1.96 -8.59
CA GLU A 128 -13.66 -2.67 -9.44
C GLU A 128 -13.02 -3.22 -10.73
N VAL A 129 -12.05 -2.49 -11.29
CA VAL A 129 -11.34 -2.91 -12.50
C VAL A 129 -10.58 -4.22 -12.27
N TYR A 130 -9.93 -4.35 -11.11
CA TYR A 130 -9.15 -5.54 -10.76
C TYR A 130 -9.98 -6.64 -10.08
N ALA A 131 -11.15 -6.30 -9.56
CA ALA A 131 -12.09 -7.26 -8.99
C ALA A 131 -12.90 -8.00 -10.06
N SER A 132 -12.89 -7.54 -11.32
CA SER A 132 -13.59 -8.18 -12.44
C SER A 132 -13.02 -9.56 -12.78
N SER A 133 -13.74 -10.33 -13.61
CA SER A 133 -13.38 -11.71 -13.96
C SER A 133 -12.04 -11.83 -14.72
N ASP A 134 -11.64 -10.78 -15.44
CA ASP A 134 -10.34 -10.65 -16.14
C ASP A 134 -9.32 -9.83 -15.34
N GLY A 135 -9.71 -9.37 -14.14
CA GLY A 135 -8.93 -8.48 -13.30
C GLY A 135 -7.61 -9.08 -12.80
N ALA A 136 -7.56 -10.40 -12.63
CA ALA A 136 -6.36 -11.06 -12.11
C ALA A 136 -5.17 -10.95 -13.07
N GLU A 137 -5.38 -11.19 -14.37
CA GLU A 137 -4.33 -11.08 -15.37
C GLU A 137 -3.89 -9.62 -15.56
N ARG A 138 -4.86 -8.71 -15.60
CA ARG A 138 -4.59 -7.27 -15.69
C ARG A 138 -3.79 -6.78 -14.49
N LEU A 139 -4.15 -7.20 -13.27
CA LEU A 139 -3.41 -6.84 -12.06
C LEU A 139 -1.95 -7.26 -12.15
N VAL A 140 -1.67 -8.50 -12.55
CA VAL A 140 -0.29 -8.99 -12.64
C VAL A 140 0.51 -8.15 -13.64
N HIS A 141 -0.08 -7.86 -14.80
CA HIS A 141 0.57 -7.03 -15.81
C HIS A 141 0.86 -5.61 -15.28
N ASP A 142 -0.13 -4.96 -14.71
CA ASP A 142 -0.01 -3.57 -14.24
C ASP A 142 0.90 -3.48 -12.99
N PHE A 143 0.86 -4.48 -12.10
CA PHE A 143 1.76 -4.58 -10.96
C PHE A 143 3.20 -4.70 -11.39
N VAL A 144 3.51 -5.62 -12.31
CA VAL A 144 4.88 -5.81 -12.79
C VAL A 144 5.40 -4.56 -13.48
N ALA A 145 4.58 -3.92 -14.31
CA ALA A 145 4.95 -2.69 -14.98
C ALA A 145 5.21 -1.54 -13.98
N ALA A 146 4.35 -1.38 -12.98
CA ALA A 146 4.53 -0.36 -11.95
C ALA A 146 5.75 -0.65 -11.05
N TRP A 147 5.96 -1.91 -10.69
CA TRP A 147 7.11 -2.33 -9.91
C TRP A 147 8.42 -2.08 -10.65
N ASP A 148 8.52 -2.51 -11.91
CA ASP A 148 9.68 -2.28 -12.75
C ASP A 148 9.99 -0.79 -12.89
N HIS A 149 8.97 0.03 -13.16
CA HIS A 149 9.11 1.48 -13.26
C HIS A 149 9.70 2.06 -11.98
N VAL A 150 9.14 1.75 -10.81
CA VAL A 150 9.64 2.27 -9.52
C VAL A 150 11.07 1.82 -9.25
N MET A 151 11.40 0.56 -9.55
CA MET A 151 12.74 0.02 -9.34
C MET A 151 13.79 0.61 -10.28
N MET A 152 13.36 1.22 -11.38
CA MET A 152 14.25 1.84 -12.35
C MET A 152 14.44 3.35 -12.12
N LEU A 153 13.67 4.00 -11.25
CA LEU A 153 13.74 5.44 -11.01
C LEU A 153 15.12 5.94 -10.55
N ASP A 154 15.87 5.12 -9.83
CA ASP A 154 17.19 5.44 -9.32
C ASP A 154 18.34 5.01 -10.26
N ARG A 155 18.02 4.47 -11.43
CA ARG A 155 19.01 3.93 -12.36
C ARG A 155 19.30 4.92 -13.47
N TYR A 156 20.41 5.63 -13.33
CA TYR A 156 20.90 6.60 -14.32
C TYR A 156 21.90 6.00 -15.33
N ASP A 157 22.23 4.74 -15.18
CA ASP A 157 23.23 4.01 -15.97
C ASP A 157 22.64 3.24 -17.16
N LEU A 158 21.31 3.18 -17.25
CA LEU A 158 20.61 2.49 -18.34
C LEU A 158 20.08 3.53 -19.34
N GLN A 159 20.91 3.86 -20.33
CA GLN A 159 20.50 4.60 -21.53
C GLN A 159 20.40 3.64 -22.72
#